data_40d028e3f5c8f23d051ffafdffe64750
#
_entry.id   40d028e3f5c8f23d051ffafdffe64750
#
_cell.length_a   1.000
_cell.length_b   1.000
_cell.length_c   1.000
_cell.angle_alpha   90.00
_cell.angle_beta   90.00
_cell.angle_gamma   90.00
#
_symmetry.space_group_name_H-M   'P 1'
#
loop_
_entity.id
_entity.type
_entity.pdbx_description
1 polymer ?
#
loop_
_entity_poly.entity_id
_entity_poly.type
_entity_poly.pdbx_seq_one_letter_code
_entity_poly.pdbx_strand_id
1 'polypeptide(L)'
;MKTLRNIFIVIAVIAIIVIGGLFGLNAYSNQHPNNRSINDWNKLNPLAQTYEYYVKTQKPSKVEVVDKEKDFYIYHYNQTSSTKDGKSKKIEYTASKKLKQNHYLVVREKSHTILSYEEVKKSEIPTKAKEKL
;
A
#
# COMPACT_ATOMS: atom_id res chain seq x y z
N MET A 1 2.87 14.54 -44.76
CA MET A 1 2.83 13.14 -44.40
C MET A 1 4.10 12.67 -43.66
N LYS A 2 5.28 12.98 -44.15
CA LYS A 2 6.54 12.62 -43.47
C LYS A 2 6.65 13.24 -42.06
N THR A 3 6.22 14.48 -41.88
CA THR A 3 6.24 15.17 -40.58
C THR A 3 5.33 14.48 -39.55
N LEU A 4 4.12 14.10 -39.98
CA LEU A 4 3.17 13.40 -39.10
C LEU A 4 3.72 12.03 -38.69
N ARG A 5 4.29 11.29 -39.63
CA ARG A 5 4.94 10.02 -39.36
C ARG A 5 6.10 10.17 -38.38
N ASN A 6 6.93 11.18 -38.52
CA ASN A 6 8.04 11.44 -37.63
C ASN A 6 7.57 11.80 -36.23
N ILE A 7 6.48 12.56 -36.10
CA ILE A 7 5.86 12.88 -34.80
C ILE A 7 5.39 11.58 -34.11
N PHE A 8 4.72 10.69 -34.84
CA PHE A 8 4.29 9.40 -34.27
C PHE A 8 5.48 8.53 -33.82
N ILE A 9 6.57 8.52 -34.58
CA ILE A 9 7.79 7.78 -34.21
C ILE A 9 8.39 8.35 -32.91
N VAL A 10 8.49 9.66 -32.82
CA VAL A 10 9.02 10.33 -31.60
C VAL A 10 8.15 10.02 -30.40
N ILE A 11 6.83 10.10 -30.54
CA ILE A 11 5.89 9.77 -29.45
C ILE A 11 6.03 8.31 -29.03
N ALA A 12 6.15 7.40 -29.99
CA ALA A 12 6.34 5.98 -29.71
C ALA A 12 7.66 5.71 -28.95
N VAL A 13 8.76 6.36 -29.35
CA VAL A 13 10.05 6.23 -28.67
C VAL A 13 9.97 6.76 -27.23
N ILE A 14 9.35 7.92 -27.05
CA ILE A 14 9.16 8.49 -25.70
C ILE A 14 8.31 7.54 -24.84
N ALA A 15 7.24 6.99 -25.38
CA ALA A 15 6.39 6.04 -24.65
C ALA A 15 7.17 4.80 -24.22
N ILE A 16 8.03 4.25 -25.09
CA ILE A 16 8.88 3.09 -24.77
C ILE A 16 9.86 3.44 -23.64
N ILE A 17 10.49 4.61 -23.67
CA ILE A 17 11.41 5.06 -22.63
C ILE A 17 10.68 5.24 -21.29
N VAL A 18 9.49 5.84 -21.29
CA VAL A 18 8.68 6.03 -20.07
C VAL A 18 8.27 4.68 -19.49
N ILE A 19 7.74 3.79 -20.31
CA ILE A 19 7.31 2.45 -19.87
C ILE A 19 8.52 1.67 -19.32
N GLY A 20 9.65 1.67 -20.02
CA GLY A 20 10.88 1.04 -19.56
C GLY A 20 11.39 1.61 -18.23
N GLY A 21 11.30 2.93 -18.07
CA GLY A 21 11.63 3.60 -16.82
C GLY A 21 10.72 3.19 -15.67
N LEU A 22 9.42 3.06 -15.92
CA LEU A 22 8.45 2.61 -14.90
C LEU A 22 8.70 1.16 -14.48
N PHE A 23 8.99 0.26 -15.43
CA PHE A 23 9.38 -1.12 -15.11
C PHE A 23 10.68 -1.17 -14.30
N GLY A 24 11.68 -0.39 -14.71
CA GLY A 24 12.96 -0.29 -14.01
C GLY A 24 12.81 0.23 -12.59
N LEU A 25 11.99 1.26 -12.39
CA LEU A 25 11.70 1.82 -11.07
C LEU A 25 11.03 0.78 -10.17
N ASN A 26 10.04 0.06 -10.70
CA ASN A 26 9.34 -0.99 -9.95
C ASN A 26 10.29 -2.14 -9.57
N ALA A 27 11.12 -2.60 -10.50
CA ALA A 27 12.11 -3.64 -10.22
C ALA A 27 13.13 -3.20 -9.18
N TYR A 28 13.62 -1.98 -9.27
CA TYR A 28 14.55 -1.42 -8.30
C TYR A 28 13.93 -1.28 -6.90
N SER A 29 12.71 -0.78 -6.82
CA SER A 29 11.95 -0.68 -5.58
C SER A 29 11.76 -2.05 -4.92
N ASN A 30 11.43 -3.07 -5.69
CA ASN A 30 11.25 -4.43 -5.17
C ASN A 30 12.55 -5.04 -4.64
N GLN A 31 13.70 -4.66 -5.19
CA GLN A 31 15.01 -5.10 -4.71
C GLN A 31 15.50 -4.30 -3.50
N HIS A 32 14.91 -3.12 -3.26
CA HIS A 32 15.32 -2.20 -2.18
C HIS A 32 14.10 -1.82 -1.32
N PRO A 33 13.47 -2.77 -0.63
CA PRO A 33 12.22 -2.53 0.11
C PRO A 33 12.37 -1.50 1.25
N ASN A 34 13.58 -1.29 1.75
CA ASN A 34 13.86 -0.34 2.82
C ASN A 34 14.20 1.08 2.31
N ASN A 35 14.29 1.27 1.01
CA ASN A 35 14.56 2.59 0.43
C ASN A 35 13.25 3.38 0.30
N ARG A 36 12.98 4.18 1.33
CA ARG A 36 11.73 4.94 1.43
C ARG A 36 11.52 5.88 0.24
N SER A 37 12.55 6.61 -0.16
CA SER A 37 12.43 7.57 -1.27
C SER A 37 12.03 6.90 -2.58
N ILE A 38 12.67 5.79 -2.91
CA ILE A 38 12.35 5.02 -4.12
C ILE A 38 10.93 4.45 -4.03
N ASN A 39 10.55 3.92 -2.87
CA ASN A 39 9.22 3.37 -2.67
C ASN A 39 8.12 4.45 -2.77
N ASP A 40 8.39 5.64 -2.26
CA ASP A 40 7.46 6.77 -2.37
C ASP A 40 7.24 7.20 -3.82
N TRP A 41 8.29 7.22 -4.62
CA TRP A 41 8.16 7.47 -6.06
C TRP A 41 7.42 6.33 -6.77
N ASN A 42 7.77 5.08 -6.44
CA ASN A 42 7.14 3.92 -7.07
C ASN A 42 5.66 3.76 -6.71
N LYS A 43 5.18 4.34 -5.62
CA LYS A 43 3.73 4.37 -5.32
C LYS A 43 2.91 5.06 -6.42
N LEU A 44 3.51 6.03 -7.09
CA LEU A 44 2.88 6.74 -8.20
C LEU A 44 2.96 5.96 -9.52
N ASN A 45 3.71 4.87 -9.54
CA ASN A 45 3.92 4.06 -10.72
C ASN A 45 2.68 3.20 -11.00
N PRO A 46 2.00 3.36 -12.15
CA PRO A 46 0.81 2.56 -12.47
C PRO A 46 1.11 1.08 -12.67
N LEU A 47 2.39 0.71 -12.91
CA LEU A 47 2.81 -0.68 -13.08
C LEU A 47 3.07 -1.38 -11.74
N ALA A 48 3.21 -0.64 -10.64
CA ALA A 48 3.36 -1.23 -9.31
C ALA A 48 2.03 -1.80 -8.83
N GLN A 49 2.07 -3.02 -8.31
CA GLN A 49 0.88 -3.72 -7.85
C GLN A 49 0.45 -3.25 -6.47
N THR A 50 -0.86 -3.09 -6.28
CA THR A 50 -1.49 -2.84 -4.98
C THR A 50 -1.93 -4.16 -4.37
N TYR A 51 -1.54 -4.40 -3.12
CA TYR A 51 -1.92 -5.58 -2.36
C TYR A 51 -2.95 -5.21 -1.29
N GLU A 52 -3.90 -6.09 -1.05
CA GLU A 52 -4.91 -5.95 -0.02
C GLU A 52 -4.69 -6.97 1.07
N TYR A 53 -4.64 -6.49 2.32
CA TYR A 53 -4.48 -7.30 3.51
C TYR A 53 -5.67 -7.07 4.44
N TYR A 54 -6.20 -8.13 4.98
CA TYR A 54 -7.34 -8.08 5.89
C TYR A 54 -6.88 -8.31 7.32
N VAL A 55 -7.39 -7.48 8.22
CA VAL A 55 -7.09 -7.57 9.65
C VAL A 55 -8.36 -7.43 10.46
N LYS A 56 -8.35 -8.08 11.63
CA LYS A 56 -9.31 -7.78 12.69
C LYS A 56 -8.65 -6.79 13.64
N THR A 57 -9.28 -5.65 13.86
CA THR A 57 -8.70 -4.59 14.69
C THR A 57 -8.46 -5.04 16.11
N GLN A 58 -7.36 -4.58 16.69
CA GLN A 58 -6.96 -4.87 18.06
C GLN A 58 -6.37 -3.61 18.70
N LYS A 59 -5.91 -3.71 19.92
CA LYS A 59 -5.26 -2.59 20.60
C LYS A 59 -4.01 -2.14 19.85
N PRO A 60 -3.71 -0.83 19.84
CA PRO A 60 -2.47 -0.36 19.24
C PRO A 60 -1.27 -0.96 19.97
N SER A 61 -0.21 -1.27 19.22
CA SER A 61 1.04 -1.78 19.79
C SER A 61 1.85 -0.67 20.44
N LYS A 62 1.68 0.58 19.98
CA LYS A 62 2.36 1.76 20.50
C LYS A 62 1.49 2.99 20.28
N VAL A 63 1.53 3.92 21.22
CA VAL A 63 0.90 5.24 21.10
C VAL A 63 2.00 6.29 21.16
N GLU A 64 2.11 7.10 20.12
CA GLU A 64 3.05 8.19 20.03
C GLU A 64 2.35 9.51 20.31
N VAL A 65 2.86 10.29 21.24
CA VAL A 65 2.34 11.62 21.54
C VAL A 65 3.08 12.62 20.66
N VAL A 66 2.36 13.22 19.71
CA VAL A 66 2.93 14.25 18.83
C VAL A 66 2.76 15.64 19.43
N ASP A 67 1.56 15.95 19.91
CA ASP A 67 1.28 17.23 20.58
C ASP A 67 0.21 17.00 21.66
N LYS A 68 0.65 17.01 22.90
CA LYS A 68 -0.23 16.76 24.06
C LYS A 68 -1.26 17.86 24.26
N GLU A 69 -0.90 19.11 23.96
CA GLU A 69 -1.80 20.25 24.15
C GLU A 69 -2.96 20.23 23.14
N LYS A 70 -2.69 19.72 21.93
CA LYS A 70 -3.69 19.60 20.85
C LYS A 70 -4.33 18.22 20.79
N ASP A 71 -4.04 17.34 21.76
CA ASP A 71 -4.51 15.94 21.75
C ASP A 71 -4.18 15.22 20.44
N PHE A 72 -3.01 15.49 19.91
CA PHE A 72 -2.56 14.86 18.67
C PHE A 72 -1.68 13.65 18.97
N TYR A 73 -2.20 12.47 18.65
CA TYR A 73 -1.55 11.19 18.87
C TYR A 73 -1.46 10.42 17.56
N ILE A 74 -0.44 9.57 17.45
CA ILE A 74 -0.33 8.58 16.40
C ILE A 74 -0.39 7.20 17.03
N TYR A 75 -1.36 6.41 16.60
CA TYR A 75 -1.56 5.03 17.05
C TYR A 75 -0.89 4.09 16.07
N HIS A 76 0.05 3.30 16.55
CA HIS A 76 0.77 2.32 15.75
C HIS A 76 0.16 0.94 15.95
N TYR A 77 -0.09 0.27 14.85
CA TYR A 77 -0.64 -1.09 14.84
C TYR A 77 0.34 -2.01 14.14
N ASN A 78 0.77 -3.04 14.84
CA ASN A 78 1.61 -4.09 14.30
C ASN A 78 0.88 -5.40 14.53
N GLN A 79 0.42 -6.02 13.46
CA GLN A 79 -0.38 -7.23 13.57
C GLN A 79 -0.23 -8.13 12.36
N THR A 80 -0.61 -9.37 12.53
CA THR A 80 -0.66 -10.33 11.44
C THR A 80 -1.95 -10.12 10.66
N SER A 81 -1.80 -9.94 9.36
CA SER A 81 -2.90 -9.83 8.41
C SER A 81 -3.08 -11.12 7.63
N SER A 82 -4.16 -11.21 6.89
CA SER A 82 -4.38 -12.26 5.91
C SER A 82 -4.55 -11.67 4.52
N THR A 83 -3.91 -12.28 3.53
CA THR A 83 -4.19 -12.00 2.12
C THR A 83 -5.54 -12.61 1.74
N LYS A 84 -6.08 -12.22 0.59
CA LYS A 84 -7.33 -12.81 0.06
C LYS A 84 -7.23 -14.33 -0.14
N ASP A 85 -6.02 -14.87 -0.31
CA ASP A 85 -5.76 -16.29 -0.47
C ASP A 85 -5.56 -17.03 0.86
N GLY A 86 -5.64 -16.32 1.99
CA GLY A 86 -5.49 -16.88 3.32
C GLY A 86 -4.05 -16.98 3.82
N LYS A 87 -3.09 -16.35 3.15
CA LYS A 87 -1.69 -16.30 3.59
C LYS A 87 -1.51 -15.23 4.65
N SER A 88 -0.77 -15.55 5.70
CA SER A 88 -0.46 -14.60 6.78
C SER A 88 0.71 -13.69 6.40
N LYS A 89 0.58 -12.40 6.74
CA LYS A 89 1.65 -11.41 6.59
C LYS A 89 1.61 -10.42 7.74
N LYS A 90 2.75 -10.14 8.34
CA LYS A 90 2.86 -9.06 9.32
C LYS A 90 2.83 -7.73 8.62
N ILE A 91 2.00 -6.82 9.11
CA ILE A 91 1.89 -5.46 8.60
C ILE A 91 1.96 -4.46 9.74
N GLU A 92 2.44 -3.27 9.42
CA GLU A 92 2.45 -2.13 10.32
C GLU A 92 1.71 -0.98 9.64
N TYR A 93 0.78 -0.38 10.37
CA TYR A 93 0.06 0.80 9.90
C TYR A 93 -0.23 1.74 11.07
N THR A 94 -0.53 2.98 10.76
CA THR A 94 -0.79 4.01 11.74
C THR A 94 -2.14 4.65 11.53
N ALA A 95 -2.71 5.18 12.61
CA ALA A 95 -3.93 5.95 12.57
C ALA A 95 -3.82 7.17 13.50
N SER A 96 -4.46 8.27 13.12
CA SER A 96 -4.54 9.47 13.94
C SER A 96 -5.59 9.39 15.05
N LYS A 97 -6.45 8.39 14.99
CA LYS A 97 -7.48 8.11 16.00
C LYS A 97 -7.37 6.65 16.42
N LYS A 98 -7.66 6.37 17.69
CA LYS A 98 -7.72 5.01 18.19
C LYS A 98 -8.84 4.24 17.49
N LEU A 99 -8.49 3.15 16.82
CA LEU A 99 -9.46 2.32 16.11
C LEU A 99 -10.27 1.48 17.09
N LYS A 100 -11.56 1.30 16.81
CA LYS A 100 -12.43 0.41 17.58
C LYS A 100 -11.95 -1.03 17.39
N GLN A 101 -11.91 -1.79 18.49
CA GLN A 101 -11.52 -3.20 18.45
C GLN A 101 -12.62 -4.08 17.87
N ASN A 102 -12.23 -5.24 17.38
CA ASN A 102 -13.13 -6.26 16.83
C ASN A 102 -13.88 -5.83 15.56
N HIS A 103 -13.36 -4.87 14.86
CA HIS A 103 -13.79 -4.49 13.51
C HIS A 103 -12.83 -5.08 12.48
N TYR A 104 -13.22 -5.06 11.22
CA TYR A 104 -12.41 -5.58 10.14
C TYR A 104 -11.97 -4.45 9.22
N LEU A 105 -10.70 -4.47 8.84
CA LEU A 105 -10.14 -3.50 7.91
C LEU A 105 -9.54 -4.23 6.71
N VAL A 106 -9.63 -3.59 5.55
CA VAL A 106 -8.75 -3.87 4.43
C VAL A 106 -7.66 -2.82 4.43
N VAL A 107 -6.41 -3.27 4.45
CA VAL A 107 -5.22 -2.40 4.40
C VAL A 107 -4.56 -2.56 3.05
N ARG A 108 -4.40 -1.46 2.33
CA ARG A 108 -3.81 -1.47 0.99
C ARG A 108 -2.35 -1.05 1.06
N GLU A 109 -1.50 -1.87 0.46
CA GLU A 109 -0.06 -1.65 0.36
C GLU A 109 0.35 -1.58 -1.10
N LYS A 110 1.17 -0.60 -1.42
CA LYS A 110 1.79 -0.47 -2.74
C LYS A 110 3.24 -0.06 -2.58
N SER A 111 4.13 -0.75 -3.28
CA SER A 111 5.57 -0.48 -3.22
C SER A 111 6.12 -0.43 -1.79
N HIS A 112 5.79 -1.45 -0.99
CA HIS A 112 6.23 -1.62 0.41
C HIS A 112 5.76 -0.50 1.36
N THR A 113 4.73 0.24 0.96
CA THR A 113 4.19 1.35 1.74
C THR A 113 2.67 1.22 1.87
N ILE A 114 2.16 1.43 3.06
CA ILE A 114 0.72 1.45 3.29
C ILE A 114 0.12 2.70 2.64
N LEU A 115 -0.82 2.50 1.72
CA LEU A 115 -1.54 3.60 1.07
C LEU A 115 -2.73 4.06 1.89
N SER A 116 -3.53 3.12 2.35
CA SER A 116 -4.80 3.40 3.00
C SER A 116 -5.30 2.19 3.77
N TYR A 117 -6.26 2.43 4.63
CA TYR A 117 -7.06 1.38 5.25
C TYR A 117 -8.52 1.80 5.27
N GLU A 118 -9.41 0.83 5.21
CA GLU A 118 -10.85 1.05 5.15
C GLU A 118 -11.56 -0.02 5.95
N GLU A 119 -12.59 0.37 6.72
CA GLU A 119 -13.43 -0.60 7.43
C GLU A 119 -14.29 -1.37 6.44
N VAL A 120 -14.34 -2.68 6.60
CA VAL A 120 -15.15 -3.58 5.80
C VAL A 120 -16.03 -4.44 6.71
N LYS A 121 -17.15 -4.89 6.17
CA LYS A 121 -18.00 -5.84 6.86
C LYS A 121 -17.39 -7.25 6.77
N LYS A 122 -17.60 -8.05 7.78
CA LYS A 122 -17.13 -9.45 7.78
C LYS A 122 -17.59 -10.21 6.53
N SER A 123 -18.79 -9.94 6.04
CA SER A 123 -19.36 -10.55 4.83
C SER A 123 -18.61 -10.15 3.55
N GLU A 124 -17.90 -9.04 3.55
CA GLU A 124 -17.13 -8.53 2.39
C GLU A 124 -15.73 -9.13 2.30
N ILE A 125 -15.29 -9.84 3.34
CA ILE A 125 -13.96 -10.44 3.39
C ILE A 125 -13.96 -11.76 2.62
N PRO A 126 -12.97 -12.00 1.74
CA PRO A 126 -12.82 -13.29 1.07
C PRO A 126 -12.78 -14.45 2.08
N THR A 127 -13.43 -15.56 1.74
CA THR A 127 -13.60 -16.70 2.67
C THR A 127 -12.28 -17.19 3.25
N LYS A 128 -11.24 -17.33 2.43
CA LYS A 128 -9.93 -17.80 2.89
C LYS A 128 -9.24 -16.82 3.86
N ALA A 129 -9.43 -15.53 3.67
CA ALA A 129 -8.94 -14.51 4.59
C ALA A 129 -9.74 -14.53 5.90
N LYS A 130 -11.07 -14.66 5.80
CA LYS A 130 -11.97 -14.70 6.95
C LYS A 130 -11.64 -15.84 7.91
N GLU A 131 -11.27 -16.99 7.40
CA GLU A 131 -10.90 -18.16 8.21
C GLU A 131 -9.67 -17.93 9.09
N LYS A 132 -8.82 -16.98 8.74
CA LYS A 132 -7.59 -16.63 9.46
C LYS A 132 -7.77 -15.51 10.49
N LEU A 133 -8.93 -14.84 10.49
CA LEU A 133 -9.21 -13.71 11.38
C LEU A 133 -10.12 -14.12 12.61
#